data_8257b3091efd4413d98764cec0c793c7
#
_entry.id   8257b3091efd4413d98764cec0c793c7
#
_cell.length_a   1.000
_cell.length_b   1.000
_cell.length_c   1.000
_cell.angle_alpha   90.00
_cell.angle_beta   90.00
_cell.angle_gamma   90.00
#
_symmetry.space_group_name_H-M   'P 1'
#
loop_
_entity.id
_entity.type
_entity.pdbx_description
1 polymer ?
#
loop_
_entity_poly.entity_id
_entity_poly.type
_entity_poly.pdbx_seq_one_letter_code
_entity_poly.pdbx_strand_id
1 'polypeptide(L)'
;MYTRVVELTTKPEKARELCAAIDDKVLPILKKQAGFVDETTLASDAEENRVLALSFWNAKEDAERYHREQYPKINEMLSHLLETAPVIRTFDVHTSTTHRVTAGKAA
;
A
#
# COMPACT_ATOMS: atom_id res chain seq x y z
N MET A 1 9.58 -5.32 -11.08
CA MET A 1 8.43 -4.73 -10.36
C MET A 1 8.58 -4.93 -8.86
N TYR A 2 8.22 -3.94 -8.11
CA TYR A 2 8.43 -3.88 -6.68
C TYR A 2 7.11 -3.62 -5.97
N THR A 3 6.89 -4.21 -4.81
CA THR A 3 5.65 -3.99 -4.07
C THR A 3 5.91 -3.64 -2.61
N ARG A 4 5.06 -2.76 -2.08
CA ARG A 4 4.98 -2.44 -0.66
C ARG A 4 3.69 -3.05 -0.12
N VAL A 5 3.81 -3.80 0.95
CA VAL A 5 2.65 -4.37 1.64
C VAL A 5 2.56 -3.68 3.00
N VAL A 6 1.52 -2.91 3.20
CA VAL A 6 1.30 -2.19 4.46
C VAL A 6 0.20 -2.89 5.22
N GLU A 7 0.54 -3.42 6.39
CA GLU A 7 -0.42 -4.08 7.26
C GLU A 7 -0.95 -3.05 8.25
N LEU A 8 -2.28 -2.89 8.25
CA LEU A 8 -2.96 -1.89 9.06
C LEU A 8 -3.91 -2.58 10.03
N THR A 9 -3.81 -2.21 11.31
CA THR A 9 -4.74 -2.69 12.34
C THR A 9 -5.56 -1.49 12.78
N THR A 10 -6.87 -1.55 12.53
CA THR A 10 -7.75 -0.42 12.85
C THR A 10 -8.26 -0.51 14.28
N LYS A 11 -8.75 0.63 14.75
CA LYS A 11 -9.56 0.68 15.96
C LYS A 11 -10.85 -0.12 15.70
N PRO A 12 -11.54 -0.57 16.75
CA PRO A 12 -12.76 -1.37 16.57
C PRO A 12 -13.75 -0.69 15.62
N GLU A 13 -14.29 -1.46 14.70
CA GLU A 13 -15.33 -1.05 13.75
C GLU A 13 -14.89 0.04 12.76
N LYS A 14 -13.58 0.24 12.57
CA LYS A 14 -13.08 1.30 11.68
C LYS A 14 -12.49 0.77 10.36
N ALA A 15 -12.53 -0.54 10.12
CA ALA A 15 -11.94 -1.09 8.90
C ALA A 15 -12.61 -0.55 7.63
N ARG A 16 -13.93 -0.44 7.64
CA ARG A 16 -14.67 0.09 6.48
C ARG A 16 -14.33 1.56 6.25
N GLU A 17 -14.25 2.33 7.32
CA GLU A 17 -13.90 3.74 7.22
C GLU A 17 -12.48 3.93 6.72
N LEU A 18 -11.56 3.05 7.13
CA LEU A 18 -10.18 3.07 6.64
C LEU A 18 -10.14 2.81 5.14
N CYS A 19 -10.86 1.78 4.67
CA CYS A 19 -10.91 1.47 3.25
C CYS A 19 -11.45 2.65 2.44
N ALA A 20 -12.49 3.31 2.94
CA ALA A 20 -13.06 4.49 2.29
C ALA A 20 -12.05 5.63 2.25
N ALA A 21 -11.29 5.84 3.33
CA ALA A 21 -10.26 6.88 3.37
C ALA A 21 -9.13 6.58 2.38
N ILE A 22 -8.76 5.32 2.22
CA ILE A 22 -7.75 4.93 1.23
C ILE A 22 -8.25 5.30 -0.17
N ASP A 23 -9.50 4.94 -0.49
CA ASP A 23 -10.08 5.24 -1.79
C ASP A 23 -10.13 6.75 -2.07
N ASP A 24 -10.56 7.52 -1.08
CA ASP A 24 -10.83 8.94 -1.27
C ASP A 24 -9.58 9.82 -1.17
N LYS A 25 -8.63 9.45 -0.31
CA LYS A 25 -7.51 10.32 0.05
C LYS A 25 -6.15 9.80 -0.39
N VAL A 26 -5.95 8.48 -0.39
CA VAL A 26 -4.66 7.89 -0.68
C VAL A 26 -4.49 7.59 -2.16
N LEU A 27 -5.48 6.99 -2.80
CA LEU A 27 -5.39 6.64 -4.21
C LEU A 27 -5.12 7.84 -5.11
N PRO A 28 -5.76 9.00 -4.91
CA PRO A 28 -5.44 10.17 -5.74
C PRO A 28 -3.97 10.59 -5.65
N ILE A 29 -3.35 10.43 -4.47
CA ILE A 29 -1.94 10.75 -4.29
C ILE A 29 -1.07 9.71 -4.99
N LEU A 30 -1.37 8.42 -4.81
CA LEU A 30 -0.62 7.34 -5.44
C LEU A 30 -0.62 7.45 -6.96
N LYS A 31 -1.77 7.75 -7.54
CA LYS A 31 -1.90 7.83 -9.00
C LYS A 31 -1.04 8.91 -9.63
N LYS A 32 -0.59 9.88 -8.85
CA LYS A 32 0.27 10.96 -9.34
C LYS A 32 1.75 10.65 -9.19
N GLN A 33 2.10 9.53 -8.58
CA GLN A 33 3.51 9.23 -8.31
C GLN A 33 4.18 8.59 -9.51
N ALA A 34 5.41 9.02 -9.79
CA ALA A 34 6.22 8.42 -10.83
C ALA A 34 6.49 6.95 -10.50
N GLY A 35 6.28 6.07 -11.48
CA GLY A 35 6.54 4.65 -11.30
C GLY A 35 5.42 3.87 -10.62
N PHE A 36 4.35 4.53 -10.21
CA PHE A 36 3.20 3.83 -9.64
C PHE A 36 2.51 2.98 -10.71
N VAL A 37 2.22 1.73 -10.37
CA VAL A 37 1.58 0.79 -11.29
C VAL A 37 0.15 0.50 -10.87
N ASP A 38 -0.04 0.09 -9.60
CA ASP A 38 -1.33 -0.45 -9.19
C ASP A 38 -1.42 -0.45 -7.66
N GLU A 39 -2.64 -0.51 -7.15
CA GLU A 39 -2.89 -0.61 -5.72
C GLU A 39 -4.02 -1.60 -5.48
N THR A 40 -3.90 -2.43 -4.45
CA THR A 40 -4.92 -3.38 -4.04
C THR A 40 -5.10 -3.26 -2.54
N THR A 41 -6.34 -3.07 -2.11
CA THR A 41 -6.68 -3.05 -0.69
C THR A 41 -7.42 -4.33 -0.35
N LEU A 42 -6.95 -5.04 0.67
CA LEU A 42 -7.54 -6.29 1.12
C LEU A 42 -8.06 -6.11 2.54
N ALA A 43 -9.33 -6.44 2.75
CA ALA A 43 -9.92 -6.45 4.08
C ALA A 43 -10.02 -7.90 4.54
N SER A 44 -9.46 -8.21 5.71
CA SER A 44 -9.47 -9.57 6.22
C SER A 44 -10.89 -10.03 6.54
N ASP A 45 -11.22 -11.25 6.16
CA ASP A 45 -12.49 -11.85 6.54
C ASP A 45 -12.41 -12.60 7.88
N ALA A 46 -11.19 -12.91 8.31
CA ALA A 46 -10.96 -13.64 9.57
C ALA A 46 -10.62 -12.68 10.72
N GLU A 47 -9.96 -11.57 10.44
CA GLU A 47 -9.55 -10.60 11.44
C GLU A 47 -10.23 -9.27 11.15
N GLU A 48 -11.30 -8.99 11.89
CA GLU A 48 -12.20 -7.87 11.66
C GLU A 48 -11.52 -6.52 11.47
N ASN A 49 -10.40 -6.29 12.15
CA ASN A 49 -9.73 -5.00 12.14
C ASN A 49 -8.44 -4.98 11.29
N ARG A 50 -8.23 -6.01 10.45
CA ARG A 50 -7.01 -6.11 9.69
C ARG A 50 -7.24 -5.75 8.21
N VAL A 51 -6.42 -4.83 7.71
CA VAL A 51 -6.46 -4.40 6.31
C VAL A 51 -5.04 -4.43 5.77
N LEU A 52 -4.87 -4.93 4.55
CA LEU A 52 -3.58 -4.86 3.86
C LEU A 52 -3.72 -3.92 2.67
N ALA A 53 -2.79 -3.00 2.52
CA ALA A 53 -2.73 -2.12 1.36
C ALA A 53 -1.47 -2.46 0.59
N LEU A 54 -1.64 -2.95 -0.64
CA LEU A 54 -0.54 -3.32 -1.50
C LEU A 54 -0.40 -2.29 -2.61
N SER A 55 0.80 -1.75 -2.77
CA SER A 55 1.08 -0.87 -3.90
C SER A 55 2.20 -1.48 -4.73
N PHE A 56 2.06 -1.36 -6.06
CA PHE A 56 3.01 -1.93 -7.01
C PHE A 56 3.71 -0.81 -7.76
N TRP A 57 5.00 -0.97 -7.99
CA TRP A 57 5.87 0.07 -8.53
C TRP A 57 6.78 -0.51 -9.61
N ASN A 58 7.11 0.33 -10.59
CA ASN A 58 8.03 -0.11 -11.65
C ASN A 58 9.41 -0.45 -11.09
N ALA A 59 9.87 0.33 -10.11
CA ALA A 59 11.20 0.13 -9.54
C ALA A 59 11.17 0.44 -8.04
N LYS A 60 12.13 -0.16 -7.33
CA LYS A 60 12.32 0.07 -5.91
C LYS A 60 12.51 1.56 -5.59
N GLU A 61 13.26 2.26 -6.43
CA GLU A 61 13.55 3.68 -6.23
C GLU A 61 12.28 4.54 -6.23
N ASP A 62 11.29 4.16 -7.04
CA ASP A 62 10.02 4.87 -7.09
C ASP A 62 9.24 4.70 -5.79
N ALA A 63 9.22 3.47 -5.27
CA ALA A 63 8.56 3.17 -4.01
C ALA A 63 9.24 3.88 -2.84
N GLU A 64 10.57 3.92 -2.84
CA GLU A 64 11.33 4.59 -1.79
C GLU A 64 11.11 6.10 -1.82
N ARG A 65 11.01 6.69 -3.00
CA ARG A 65 10.72 8.11 -3.14
C ARG A 65 9.33 8.43 -2.58
N TYR A 66 8.35 7.61 -2.91
CA TYR A 66 7.00 7.76 -2.37
C TYR A 66 7.01 7.64 -0.85
N HIS A 67 7.69 6.65 -0.32
CA HIS A 67 7.78 6.45 1.13
C HIS A 67 8.37 7.67 1.84
N ARG A 68 9.40 8.25 1.25
CA ARG A 68 10.09 9.40 1.83
C ARG A 68 9.28 10.69 1.72
N GLU A 69 8.65 10.91 0.56
CA GLU A 69 8.04 12.20 0.25
C GLU A 69 6.55 12.29 0.57
N GLN A 70 5.82 11.19 0.47
CA GLN A 70 4.37 11.23 0.60
C GLN A 70 3.84 10.43 1.79
N TYR A 71 4.46 9.33 2.12
CA TYR A 71 3.91 8.42 3.11
C TYR A 71 3.75 9.03 4.51
N PRO A 72 4.67 9.88 5.01
CA PRO A 72 4.47 10.50 6.33
C PRO A 72 3.17 11.28 6.43
N LYS A 73 2.81 11.99 5.36
CA LYS A 73 1.56 12.75 5.28
C LYS A 73 0.36 11.81 5.26
N ILE A 74 0.45 10.74 4.50
CA ILE A 74 -0.62 9.74 4.40
C ILE A 74 -0.83 9.06 5.75
N ASN A 75 0.25 8.67 6.40
CA ASN A 75 0.17 8.03 7.71
C ASN A 75 -0.51 8.97 8.72
N GLU A 76 -0.19 10.25 8.67
CA GLU A 76 -0.82 11.25 9.53
C GLU A 76 -2.33 11.34 9.27
N MET A 77 -2.75 11.30 8.00
CA MET A 77 -4.16 11.36 7.65
C MET A 77 -4.95 10.15 8.15
N LEU A 78 -4.31 8.98 8.26
CA LEU A 78 -4.97 7.74 8.62
C LEU A 78 -4.82 7.35 10.09
N SER A 79 -3.90 8.00 10.81
CA SER A 79 -3.52 7.57 12.16
C SER A 79 -4.68 7.52 13.15
N HIS A 80 -5.65 8.39 13.01
CA HIS A 80 -6.80 8.41 13.93
C HIS A 80 -7.69 7.16 13.80
N LEU A 81 -7.55 6.41 12.73
CA LEU A 81 -8.31 5.18 12.49
C LEU A 81 -7.54 3.93 12.92
N LEU A 82 -6.26 4.08 13.24
CA LEU A 82 -5.38 2.95 13.50
C LEU A 82 -5.16 2.70 14.99
N GLU A 83 -5.17 1.43 15.37
CA GLU A 83 -4.88 1.00 16.74
C GLU A 83 -3.39 0.98 17.01
N THR A 84 -2.60 0.58 16.00
CA THR A 84 -1.15 0.44 16.12
C THR A 84 -0.48 1.08 14.92
N ALA A 85 0.83 1.28 14.99
CA ALA A 85 1.60 1.77 13.86
C ALA A 85 1.55 0.76 12.71
N PRO A 86 1.47 1.22 11.46
CA PRO A 86 1.48 0.30 10.32
C PRO A 86 2.76 -0.52 10.25
N VAL A 87 2.64 -1.75 9.78
CA VAL A 87 3.79 -2.61 9.53
C VAL A 87 4.02 -2.65 8.02
N ILE A 88 5.20 -2.23 7.58
CA ILE A 88 5.52 -2.14 6.16
C ILE A 88 6.52 -3.22 5.80
N ARG A 89 6.20 -3.97 4.73
CA ARG A 89 7.11 -4.97 4.16
C ARG A 89 7.22 -4.70 2.68
N THR A 90 8.38 -4.98 2.12
CA THR A 90 8.61 -4.74 0.70
C THR A 90 9.16 -6.00 0.05
N PHE A 91 8.84 -6.18 -1.23
CA PHE A 91 9.21 -7.37 -1.95
C PHE A 91 9.47 -7.06 -3.42
N ASP A 92 10.39 -7.78 -4.04
CA ASP A 92 10.46 -7.83 -5.49
C ASP A 92 9.38 -8.79 -5.97
N VAL A 93 8.67 -8.42 -7.03
CA VAL A 93 7.66 -9.30 -7.61
C VAL A 93 8.36 -10.32 -8.47
N HIS A 94 8.28 -11.58 -8.08
CA HIS A 94 8.91 -12.67 -8.83
C HIS A 94 8.09 -13.04 -10.07
N THR A 95 6.78 -13.18 -9.92
CA THR A 95 5.89 -13.59 -10.99
C THR A 95 4.56 -12.89 -10.85
N SER A 96 3.96 -12.52 -11.97
CA SER A 96 2.62 -11.94 -11.99
C SER A 96 1.92 -12.35 -13.28
N THR A 97 0.64 -12.71 -13.16
CA THR A 97 -0.19 -13.01 -14.35
C THR A 97 -0.88 -11.76 -14.88
N THR A 98 -0.90 -10.67 -14.11
CA THR A 98 -1.56 -9.43 -14.51
C THR A 98 -0.59 -8.34 -14.92
N HIS A 99 0.63 -8.36 -14.37
CA HIS A 99 1.62 -7.34 -14.64
C HIS A 99 2.87 -7.93 -15.25
N ARG A 100 3.52 -7.17 -16.14
CA ARG A 100 4.78 -7.59 -16.72
C ARG A 100 5.90 -7.35 -15.71
N VAL A 101 6.55 -8.43 -15.30
CA VAL A 101 7.72 -8.34 -14.42
C VAL A 101 8.95 -8.15 -15.29
N THR A 102 9.80 -7.16 -14.92
CA THR A 102 11.00 -6.87 -15.68
C THR A 102 11.95 -8.07 -15.70
N ALA A 103 12.35 -8.50 -16.89
CA ALA A 103 13.17 -9.70 -17.06
C ALA A 103 14.47 -9.68 -16.24
N GLY A 104 15.15 -8.55 -16.21
CA GLY A 104 16.37 -8.42 -15.44
C GLY A 104 16.16 -8.65 -13.95
N LYS A 105 14.97 -8.38 -13.46
CA LYS A 105 14.63 -8.60 -12.06
C LYS A 105 14.28 -10.06 -11.80
N ALA A 106 13.74 -10.72 -12.79
CA ALA A 106 13.30 -12.11 -12.66
C ALA A 106 14.46 -13.12 -12.76
N ALA A 107 15.56 -12.67 -13.26
CA ALA A 107 16.72 -13.53 -13.46
C ALA A 107 17.34 -14.02 -12.15
#